data_58c117ed7a483ad6264859e1919ad520
#
_entry.id   58c117ed7a483ad6264859e1919ad520
#
_cell.length_a   1.000
_cell.length_b   1.000
_cell.length_c   1.000
_cell.angle_alpha   90.00
_cell.angle_beta   90.00
_cell.angle_gamma   90.00
#
_symmetry.space_group_name_H-M   'P 1'
#
loop_
_entity.id
_entity.type
_entity.pdbx_description
1 polymer ?
#
loop_
_entity_poly.entity_id
_entity_poly.type
_entity_poly.pdbx_seq_one_letter_code
_entity_poly.pdbx_strand_id
1 'polypeptide(L)'
;MNCIAKLVFASLVGAGLFAGMNVQAAQKPAAASKPGKAAIASSHQLATDAGLEILAKGGNAFDAAIAVGAALAVVEPESSGLGGGGFFLLHRVKDGKDIFIDAREAAPAASRSELWADADGKLDSDKATNGPLSAGIPGEPAAYVWLAEHYGKLPLKASLAPAIRIAREGFSVYSRLHRSIDRRSAVLSRWPASVQLYLVDGKAPEAGSTWRNPDIANT
;
A
#
# COMPACT_ATOMS: atom_id res chain seq x y z
N MET A 1 59.50 55.81 44.38
CA MET A 1 60.71 55.01 44.08
C MET A 1 60.24 53.74 43.38
N ASN A 2 60.69 53.57 42.23
CA ASN A 2 60.25 52.71 41.14
C ASN A 2 60.16 51.21 41.46
N CYS A 3 59.11 50.57 41.03
CA CYS A 3 59.12 49.13 40.74
C CYS A 3 58.31 48.84 39.48
N ILE A 4 59.03 48.55 38.43
CA ILE A 4 58.52 48.21 37.10
C ILE A 4 58.15 46.70 37.13
N ALA A 5 56.88 46.38 37.02
CA ALA A 5 56.40 45.01 36.86
C ALA A 5 56.39 44.65 35.36
N LYS A 6 57.18 43.67 35.00
CA LYS A 6 57.20 43.06 33.64
C LYS A 6 56.02 42.09 33.48
N LEU A 7 55.09 42.45 32.60
CA LEU A 7 54.05 41.54 32.13
C LEU A 7 54.66 40.62 31.07
N VAL A 8 54.66 39.33 31.34
CA VAL A 8 54.96 38.25 30.36
C VAL A 8 53.64 37.85 29.73
N PHE A 9 53.47 38.14 28.45
CA PHE A 9 52.35 37.64 27.64
C PHE A 9 52.67 36.22 27.22
N ALA A 10 51.94 35.25 27.78
CA ALA A 10 51.93 33.85 27.28
C ALA A 10 50.91 33.73 26.18
N SER A 11 51.38 33.56 24.95
CA SER A 11 50.55 33.29 23.78
C SER A 11 50.13 31.84 23.80
N LEU A 12 48.87 31.56 24.14
CA LEU A 12 48.22 30.24 23.93
C LEU A 12 47.83 30.11 22.46
N VAL A 13 48.55 29.28 21.72
CA VAL A 13 48.18 28.82 20.39
C VAL A 13 47.10 27.76 20.58
N GLY A 14 45.85 28.17 20.39
CA GLY A 14 44.71 27.26 20.34
C GLY A 14 44.71 26.49 19.00
N ALA A 15 45.09 25.20 19.04
CA ALA A 15 44.92 24.30 17.92
C ALA A 15 43.40 24.02 17.76
N GLY A 16 42.76 24.74 16.82
CA GLY A 16 41.38 24.47 16.42
C GLY A 16 41.33 23.12 15.69
N LEU A 17 40.67 22.14 16.31
CA LEU A 17 40.20 20.93 15.64
C LEU A 17 39.14 21.32 14.61
N PHE A 18 39.54 21.47 13.36
CA PHE A 18 38.59 21.43 12.24
C PHE A 18 38.10 20.00 12.09
N ALA A 19 36.99 19.69 12.73
CA ALA A 19 36.17 18.52 12.36
C ALA A 19 35.75 18.69 10.91
N GLY A 20 36.41 17.97 9.99
CA GLY A 20 36.09 17.95 8.59
C GLY A 20 34.64 17.43 8.45
N MET A 21 33.70 18.33 8.22
CA MET A 21 32.39 17.95 7.69
C MET A 21 32.63 17.37 6.29
N ASN A 22 32.63 16.03 6.21
CA ASN A 22 32.50 15.34 4.92
C ASN A 22 31.17 15.77 4.30
N VAL A 23 31.19 16.83 3.51
CA VAL A 23 30.11 17.15 2.58
C VAL A 23 30.16 16.01 1.56
N GLN A 24 29.29 15.03 1.76
CA GLN A 24 29.08 13.97 0.79
C GLN A 24 28.58 14.66 -0.48
N ALA A 25 29.46 14.72 -1.48
CA ALA A 25 29.12 15.29 -2.78
C ALA A 25 27.84 14.61 -3.24
N ALA A 26 26.78 15.42 -3.47
CA ALA A 26 25.54 14.93 -4.01
C ALA A 26 25.87 14.10 -5.25
N GLN A 27 25.56 12.81 -5.21
CA GLN A 27 25.74 11.93 -6.35
C GLN A 27 24.98 12.56 -7.53
N LYS A 28 25.72 12.88 -8.57
CA LYS A 28 25.15 13.34 -9.84
C LYS A 28 24.03 12.36 -10.20
N PRO A 29 22.80 12.83 -10.47
CA PRO A 29 21.72 11.93 -10.85
C PRO A 29 22.23 11.05 -11.99
N ALA A 30 22.06 9.74 -11.87
CA ALA A 30 22.36 8.83 -12.95
C ALA A 30 21.69 9.34 -14.22
N ALA A 31 22.43 9.41 -15.33
CA ALA A 31 21.89 9.86 -16.59
C ALA A 31 20.57 9.10 -16.84
N ALA A 32 19.47 9.83 -17.06
CA ALA A 32 18.18 9.23 -17.28
C ALA A 32 18.32 8.17 -18.37
N SER A 33 18.14 6.90 -18.02
CA SER A 33 18.07 5.83 -19.01
C SER A 33 16.95 6.18 -19.98
N LYS A 34 17.15 5.90 -21.27
CA LYS A 34 16.07 6.09 -22.26
C LYS A 34 14.80 5.46 -21.70
N PRO A 35 13.66 6.17 -21.74
CA PRO A 35 12.39 5.60 -21.23
C PRO A 35 12.17 4.24 -21.89
N GLY A 36 11.84 3.24 -21.10
CA GLY A 36 11.38 1.96 -21.61
C GLY A 36 10.06 2.11 -22.35
N LYS A 37 9.59 1.05 -22.97
CA LYS A 37 8.29 1.06 -23.66
C LYS A 37 7.11 1.21 -22.69
N ALA A 38 7.30 0.88 -21.42
CA ALA A 38 6.30 0.98 -20.36
C ALA A 38 6.99 1.20 -19.00
N ALA A 39 6.27 1.81 -18.07
CA ALA A 39 6.68 1.97 -16.69
C ALA A 39 5.49 1.69 -15.76
N ILE A 40 5.78 1.11 -14.60
CA ILE A 40 4.80 0.87 -13.53
C ILE A 40 5.42 1.34 -12.22
N ALA A 41 4.64 2.04 -11.42
CA ALA A 41 4.97 2.39 -10.06
C ALA A 41 3.80 2.03 -9.15
N SER A 42 4.06 1.34 -8.06
CA SER A 42 3.09 1.00 -7.02
C SER A 42 3.76 1.04 -5.65
N SER A 43 2.98 0.95 -4.59
CA SER A 43 3.46 1.00 -3.21
C SER A 43 4.20 -0.27 -2.77
N HIS A 44 4.07 -1.38 -3.53
CA HIS A 44 4.73 -2.65 -3.20
C HIS A 44 5.39 -3.28 -4.43
N GLN A 45 6.64 -3.76 -4.27
CA GLN A 45 7.43 -4.32 -5.37
C GLN A 45 6.71 -5.49 -6.07
N LEU A 46 6.12 -6.41 -5.30
CA LEU A 46 5.38 -7.56 -5.88
C LEU A 46 4.19 -7.13 -6.74
N ALA A 47 3.56 -6.01 -6.42
CA ALA A 47 2.47 -5.47 -7.25
C ALA A 47 3.01 -4.84 -8.54
N THR A 48 4.14 -4.11 -8.46
CA THR A 48 4.83 -3.61 -9.64
C THR A 48 5.24 -4.78 -10.55
N ASP A 49 5.82 -5.84 -9.99
CA ASP A 49 6.24 -7.04 -10.72
C ASP A 49 5.06 -7.75 -11.38
N ALA A 50 3.91 -7.83 -10.68
CA ALA A 50 2.67 -8.39 -11.24
C ALA A 50 2.22 -7.63 -12.50
N GLY A 51 2.24 -6.30 -12.46
CA GLY A 51 1.91 -5.49 -13.63
C GLY A 51 2.91 -5.67 -14.78
N LEU A 52 4.22 -5.71 -14.50
CA LEU A 52 5.26 -5.95 -15.50
C LEU A 52 5.12 -7.35 -16.12
N GLU A 53 4.78 -8.38 -15.32
CA GLU A 53 4.49 -9.73 -15.82
C GLU A 53 3.34 -9.72 -16.84
N ILE A 54 2.28 -8.97 -16.57
CA ILE A 54 1.13 -8.89 -17.47
C ILE A 54 1.48 -8.14 -18.76
N LEU A 55 2.26 -7.07 -18.69
CA LEU A 55 2.79 -6.41 -19.88
C LEU A 55 3.67 -7.34 -20.71
N ALA A 56 4.53 -8.13 -20.08
CA ALA A 56 5.39 -9.12 -20.76
C ALA A 56 4.59 -10.23 -21.46
N LYS A 57 3.41 -10.58 -20.94
CA LYS A 57 2.46 -11.54 -21.54
C LYS A 57 1.63 -10.95 -22.69
N GLY A 58 1.88 -9.71 -23.07
CA GLY A 58 1.17 -9.02 -24.17
C GLY A 58 -0.07 -8.27 -23.74
N GLY A 59 -0.34 -8.15 -22.46
CA GLY A 59 -1.36 -7.27 -21.90
C GLY A 59 -1.06 -5.80 -22.17
N ASN A 60 -2.04 -4.97 -21.98
CA ASN A 60 -1.90 -3.52 -22.09
C ASN A 60 -1.85 -2.87 -20.69
N ALA A 61 -1.83 -1.54 -20.64
CA ALA A 61 -1.78 -0.80 -19.37
C ALA A 61 -3.02 -1.05 -18.48
N PHE A 62 -4.17 -1.35 -19.07
CA PHE A 62 -5.40 -1.63 -18.33
C PHE A 62 -5.35 -3.01 -17.68
N ASP A 63 -4.85 -4.03 -18.38
CA ASP A 63 -4.59 -5.36 -17.82
C ASP A 63 -3.54 -5.28 -16.69
N ALA A 64 -2.49 -4.48 -16.88
CA ALA A 64 -1.47 -4.27 -15.87
C ALA A 64 -2.03 -3.56 -14.63
N ALA A 65 -2.93 -2.57 -14.80
CA ALA A 65 -3.57 -1.88 -13.68
C ALA A 65 -4.42 -2.85 -12.83
N ILE A 66 -5.16 -3.75 -13.46
CA ILE A 66 -5.90 -4.82 -12.76
C ILE A 66 -4.93 -5.71 -11.97
N ALA A 67 -3.83 -6.13 -12.58
CA ALA A 67 -2.86 -7.00 -11.93
C ALA A 67 -2.18 -6.33 -10.73
N VAL A 68 -1.84 -5.04 -10.86
CA VAL A 68 -1.27 -4.24 -9.76
C VAL A 68 -2.28 -4.09 -8.63
N GLY A 69 -3.51 -3.68 -8.92
CA GLY A 69 -4.55 -3.48 -7.90
C GLY A 69 -4.87 -4.78 -7.17
N ALA A 70 -5.06 -5.88 -7.91
CA ALA A 70 -5.30 -7.21 -7.32
C ALA A 70 -4.12 -7.70 -6.48
N ALA A 71 -2.88 -7.44 -6.90
CA ALA A 71 -1.70 -7.79 -6.11
C ALA A 71 -1.60 -6.92 -4.85
N LEU A 72 -1.90 -5.61 -4.92
CA LEU A 72 -1.97 -4.73 -3.75
C LEU A 72 -3.01 -5.20 -2.74
N ALA A 73 -4.17 -5.68 -3.19
CA ALA A 73 -5.18 -6.26 -2.32
C ALA A 73 -4.66 -7.46 -1.50
N VAL A 74 -3.62 -8.14 -1.98
CA VAL A 74 -2.96 -9.24 -1.27
C VAL A 74 -1.83 -8.73 -0.39
N VAL A 75 -0.94 -7.89 -0.92
CA VAL A 75 0.33 -7.56 -0.26
C VAL A 75 0.25 -6.32 0.63
N GLU A 76 -0.81 -5.53 0.54
CA GLU A 76 -1.09 -4.36 1.39
C GLU A 76 -2.51 -4.42 1.99
N PRO A 77 -2.88 -5.50 2.70
CA PRO A 77 -4.24 -5.67 3.21
C PRO A 77 -4.66 -4.59 4.22
N GLU A 78 -3.71 -3.84 4.75
CA GLU A 78 -3.97 -2.69 5.62
C GLU A 78 -4.37 -1.40 4.88
N SER A 79 -4.24 -1.38 3.55
CA SER A 79 -4.44 -0.18 2.73
C SER A 79 -5.24 -0.42 1.46
N SER A 80 -5.29 -1.67 0.98
CA SER A 80 -5.93 -2.07 -0.28
C SER A 80 -6.76 -3.33 -0.10
N GLY A 81 -7.73 -3.58 -0.96
CA GLY A 81 -8.48 -4.83 -0.88
C GLY A 81 -9.71 -4.90 -1.77
N LEU A 82 -10.06 -6.13 -2.18
CA LEU A 82 -11.26 -6.40 -2.98
C LEU A 82 -12.57 -6.04 -2.26
N GLY A 83 -12.55 -5.92 -0.92
CA GLY A 83 -13.68 -5.48 -0.13
C GLY A 83 -13.89 -3.96 -0.11
N GLY A 84 -13.05 -3.24 -0.82
CA GLY A 84 -13.06 -1.78 -0.92
C GLY A 84 -13.44 -1.28 -2.30
N GLY A 85 -12.90 -0.12 -2.64
CA GLY A 85 -13.09 0.52 -3.92
C GLY A 85 -11.94 1.44 -4.26
N GLY A 86 -12.05 2.08 -5.40
CA GLY A 86 -11.02 2.97 -5.89
C GLY A 86 -11.52 3.87 -7.00
N PHE A 87 -10.60 4.71 -7.46
CA PHE A 87 -10.82 5.57 -8.61
C PHE A 87 -9.78 5.23 -9.68
N PHE A 88 -10.24 5.13 -10.92
CA PHE A 88 -9.37 4.88 -12.05
C PHE A 88 -9.42 6.07 -13.01
N LEU A 89 -8.28 6.69 -13.22
CA LEU A 89 -8.11 7.69 -14.27
C LEU A 89 -7.31 7.07 -15.41
N LEU A 90 -7.95 6.96 -16.56
CA LEU A 90 -7.43 6.26 -17.73
C LEU A 90 -7.22 7.24 -18.87
N HIS A 91 -6.07 7.14 -19.56
CA HIS A 91 -5.86 7.80 -20.83
C HIS A 91 -5.90 6.78 -21.98
N ARG A 92 -6.81 6.95 -22.92
CA ARG A 92 -6.94 6.08 -24.08
C ARG A 92 -6.35 6.73 -25.31
N VAL A 93 -5.13 6.33 -25.66
CA VAL A 93 -4.37 6.91 -26.79
C VAL A 93 -5.12 6.80 -28.13
N LYS A 94 -5.92 5.74 -28.34
CA LYS A 94 -6.65 5.48 -29.60
C LYS A 94 -7.49 6.68 -30.06
N ASP A 95 -8.09 7.41 -29.15
CA ASP A 95 -9.00 8.54 -29.43
C ASP A 95 -8.73 9.76 -28.55
N GLY A 96 -7.60 9.74 -27.79
CA GLY A 96 -7.17 10.85 -26.93
C GLY A 96 -8.13 11.13 -25.75
N LYS A 97 -8.93 10.15 -25.34
CA LYS A 97 -9.92 10.35 -24.28
C LYS A 97 -9.36 10.02 -22.91
N ASP A 98 -9.65 10.91 -21.98
CA ASP A 98 -9.50 10.64 -20.54
C ASP A 98 -10.83 10.13 -20.00
N ILE A 99 -10.77 9.05 -19.22
CA ILE A 99 -11.92 8.34 -18.68
C ILE A 99 -11.72 8.19 -17.20
N PHE A 100 -12.71 8.61 -16.45
CA PHE A 100 -12.75 8.41 -15.00
C PHE A 100 -13.77 7.34 -14.66
N ILE A 101 -13.36 6.36 -13.84
CA ILE A 101 -14.23 5.32 -13.30
C ILE A 101 -14.30 5.52 -11.80
N ASP A 102 -15.50 5.79 -11.32
CA ASP A 102 -15.81 5.76 -9.90
C ASP A 102 -16.21 4.33 -9.52
N ALA A 103 -15.30 3.65 -8.87
CA ALA A 103 -15.50 2.31 -8.32
C ALA A 103 -15.47 2.33 -6.78
N ARG A 104 -15.83 3.46 -6.19
CA ARG A 104 -15.92 3.57 -4.74
C ARG A 104 -17.04 2.68 -4.19
N GLU A 105 -16.90 2.32 -2.93
CA GLU A 105 -17.92 1.56 -2.20
C GLU A 105 -19.23 2.34 -2.12
N ALA A 106 -20.33 1.65 -2.26
CA ALA A 106 -21.66 2.20 -2.04
C ALA A 106 -22.24 1.72 -0.72
N ALA A 107 -22.99 2.58 -0.04
CA ALA A 107 -23.76 2.16 1.11
C ALA A 107 -24.87 1.20 0.66
N PRO A 108 -25.14 0.10 1.40
CA PRO A 108 -26.30 -0.73 1.14
C PRO A 108 -27.60 0.09 1.15
N ALA A 109 -28.57 -0.24 0.30
CA ALA A 109 -29.84 0.50 0.18
C ALA A 109 -30.62 0.59 1.50
N ALA A 110 -30.44 -0.36 2.42
CA ALA A 110 -31.05 -0.36 3.74
C ALA A 110 -30.28 0.46 4.79
N SER A 111 -29.15 1.08 4.40
CA SER A 111 -28.35 1.88 5.35
C SER A 111 -29.11 3.13 5.78
N ARG A 112 -29.05 3.40 7.07
CA ARG A 112 -29.61 4.60 7.71
C ARG A 112 -28.77 4.93 8.95
N SER A 113 -28.73 6.20 9.33
CA SER A 113 -27.87 6.72 10.42
C SER A 113 -28.02 5.99 11.75
N GLU A 114 -29.26 5.55 12.05
CA GLU A 114 -29.61 4.87 13.29
C GLU A 114 -28.87 3.53 13.47
N LEU A 115 -28.39 2.92 12.39
CA LEU A 115 -27.59 1.66 12.47
C LEU A 115 -26.28 1.85 13.25
N TRP A 116 -25.74 3.05 13.24
CA TRP A 116 -24.49 3.39 13.92
C TRP A 116 -24.68 4.25 15.16
N ALA A 117 -25.93 4.43 15.60
CA ALA A 117 -26.24 5.15 16.84
C ALA A 117 -26.07 4.27 18.06
N ASP A 118 -25.67 4.89 19.18
CA ASP A 118 -25.75 4.33 20.53
C ASP A 118 -27.17 4.49 21.11
N ALA A 119 -27.34 4.13 22.37
CA ALA A 119 -28.64 4.21 23.06
C ALA A 119 -29.16 5.65 23.21
N ASP A 120 -28.28 6.64 23.18
CA ASP A 120 -28.59 8.07 23.27
C ASP A 120 -28.80 8.73 21.89
N GLY A 121 -28.73 7.95 20.83
CA GLY A 121 -28.85 8.44 19.44
C GLY A 121 -27.61 9.13 18.89
N LYS A 122 -26.45 9.02 19.59
CA LYS A 122 -25.17 9.55 19.15
C LYS A 122 -24.42 8.52 18.33
N LEU A 123 -23.48 8.98 17.49
CA LEU A 123 -22.63 8.09 16.71
C LEU A 123 -21.80 7.17 17.60
N ASP A 124 -22.01 5.86 17.48
CA ASP A 124 -21.12 4.84 18.03
C ASP A 124 -19.95 4.63 17.05
N SER A 125 -18.81 5.23 17.37
CA SER A 125 -17.61 5.17 16.54
C SER A 125 -17.07 3.75 16.37
N ASP A 126 -17.25 2.87 17.34
CA ASP A 126 -16.81 1.47 17.23
C ASP A 126 -17.66 0.71 16.21
N LYS A 127 -18.98 0.81 16.29
CA LYS A 127 -19.88 0.24 15.27
C LYS A 127 -19.60 0.77 13.88
N ALA A 128 -19.36 2.08 13.76
CA ALA A 128 -19.13 2.74 12.48
C ALA A 128 -17.78 2.40 11.86
N THR A 129 -16.81 1.91 12.66
CA THR A 129 -15.44 1.65 12.19
C THR A 129 -15.06 0.18 12.20
N ASN A 130 -15.51 -0.57 13.20
CA ASN A 130 -14.98 -1.91 13.49
C ASN A 130 -16.02 -3.03 13.35
N GLY A 131 -17.26 -2.70 13.13
CA GLY A 131 -18.33 -3.70 13.02
C GLY A 131 -18.63 -4.11 11.57
N PRO A 132 -19.42 -5.16 11.36
CA PRO A 132 -19.80 -5.60 10.02
C PRO A 132 -20.62 -4.56 9.26
N LEU A 133 -21.30 -3.65 9.96
CA LEU A 133 -22.05 -2.55 9.37
C LEU A 133 -21.17 -1.41 8.83
N SER A 134 -19.87 -1.43 9.13
CA SER A 134 -18.91 -0.44 8.61
C SER A 134 -18.48 -0.71 7.16
N ALA A 135 -18.73 -1.93 6.66
CA ALA A 135 -18.37 -2.31 5.30
C ALA A 135 -19.42 -1.82 4.29
N GLY A 136 -18.97 -1.16 3.24
CA GLY A 136 -19.78 -0.84 2.07
C GLY A 136 -19.91 -2.02 1.11
N ILE A 137 -20.70 -1.84 0.05
CA ILE A 137 -20.74 -2.76 -1.10
C ILE A 137 -19.48 -2.48 -1.93
N PRO A 138 -18.59 -3.44 -2.15
CA PRO A 138 -17.33 -3.22 -2.85
C PRO A 138 -17.53 -2.82 -4.31
N GLY A 139 -16.80 -1.80 -4.76
CA GLY A 139 -16.80 -1.38 -6.16
C GLY A 139 -15.60 -1.91 -6.96
N GLU A 140 -14.50 -2.22 -6.30
CA GLU A 140 -13.24 -2.59 -6.97
C GLU A 140 -13.32 -3.86 -7.82
N PRO A 141 -13.94 -4.97 -7.37
CA PRO A 141 -14.13 -6.14 -8.23
C PRO A 141 -14.93 -5.86 -9.51
N ALA A 142 -15.97 -5.04 -9.39
CA ALA A 142 -16.76 -4.64 -10.56
C ALA A 142 -15.94 -3.81 -11.55
N ALA A 143 -15.07 -2.93 -11.05
CA ALA A 143 -14.16 -2.15 -11.89
C ALA A 143 -13.17 -3.04 -12.64
N TYR A 144 -12.61 -4.08 -12.00
CA TYR A 144 -11.69 -5.01 -12.67
C TYR A 144 -12.38 -5.77 -13.82
N VAL A 145 -13.60 -6.26 -13.59
CA VAL A 145 -14.40 -6.89 -14.63
C VAL A 145 -14.64 -5.91 -15.77
N TRP A 146 -15.11 -4.72 -15.45
CA TRP A 146 -15.43 -3.69 -16.43
C TRP A 146 -14.19 -3.26 -17.24
N LEU A 147 -13.03 -3.04 -16.60
CA LEU A 147 -11.78 -2.71 -17.24
C LEU A 147 -11.31 -3.80 -18.21
N ALA A 148 -11.39 -5.07 -17.78
CA ALA A 148 -10.99 -6.21 -18.61
C ALA A 148 -11.86 -6.32 -19.85
N GLU A 149 -13.18 -6.17 -19.72
CA GLU A 149 -14.15 -6.31 -20.81
C GLU A 149 -14.08 -5.15 -21.82
N HIS A 150 -13.85 -3.91 -21.35
CA HIS A 150 -13.91 -2.72 -22.22
C HIS A 150 -12.56 -2.27 -22.76
N TYR A 151 -11.47 -2.56 -22.03
CA TYR A 151 -10.14 -2.03 -22.37
C TYR A 151 -9.02 -3.05 -22.33
N GLY A 152 -9.23 -4.20 -21.67
CA GLY A 152 -8.24 -5.27 -21.58
C GLY A 152 -7.93 -5.92 -22.94
N LYS A 153 -6.76 -6.49 -23.05
CA LYS A 153 -6.36 -7.39 -24.15
C LYS A 153 -6.35 -8.83 -23.72
N LEU A 154 -6.19 -9.08 -22.42
CA LEU A 154 -6.12 -10.40 -21.84
C LEU A 154 -7.43 -10.72 -21.11
N PRO A 155 -7.79 -12.00 -20.99
CA PRO A 155 -8.88 -12.39 -20.12
C PRO A 155 -8.59 -11.97 -18.66
N LEU A 156 -9.61 -11.53 -17.92
CA LEU A 156 -9.50 -11.12 -16.52
C LEU A 156 -8.70 -12.15 -15.68
N LYS A 157 -8.96 -13.44 -15.87
CA LYS A 157 -8.22 -14.53 -15.21
C LYS A 157 -6.70 -14.43 -15.38
N ALA A 158 -6.24 -14.00 -16.54
CA ALA A 158 -4.81 -13.83 -16.79
C ALA A 158 -4.24 -12.66 -16.00
N SER A 159 -4.97 -11.55 -15.93
CA SER A 159 -4.56 -10.36 -15.16
C SER A 159 -4.57 -10.60 -13.65
N LEU A 160 -5.46 -11.46 -13.15
CA LEU A 160 -5.52 -11.84 -11.74
C LEU A 160 -4.48 -12.90 -11.33
N ALA A 161 -3.94 -13.66 -12.28
CA ALA A 161 -3.06 -14.81 -11.98
C ALA A 161 -1.85 -14.48 -11.09
N PRO A 162 -1.13 -13.35 -11.25
CA PRO A 162 -0.03 -13.00 -10.34
C PRO A 162 -0.49 -12.81 -8.89
N ALA A 163 -1.60 -12.12 -8.67
CA ALA A 163 -2.16 -11.91 -7.33
C ALA A 163 -2.58 -13.23 -6.67
N ILE A 164 -3.26 -14.11 -7.43
CA ILE A 164 -3.66 -15.45 -6.97
C ILE A 164 -2.43 -16.25 -6.54
N ARG A 165 -1.36 -16.21 -7.34
CA ARG A 165 -0.10 -16.87 -7.00
C ARG A 165 0.51 -16.32 -5.71
N ILE A 166 0.64 -15.00 -5.58
CA ILE A 166 1.19 -14.36 -4.39
C ILE A 166 0.37 -14.73 -3.14
N ALA A 167 -0.96 -14.74 -3.25
CA ALA A 167 -1.84 -15.10 -2.15
C ALA A 167 -1.65 -16.54 -1.67
N ARG A 168 -1.42 -17.47 -2.59
CA ARG A 168 -1.18 -18.89 -2.29
C ARG A 168 0.23 -19.19 -1.79
N GLU A 169 1.23 -18.66 -2.47
CA GLU A 169 2.64 -18.90 -2.14
C GLU A 169 3.07 -18.08 -0.92
N GLY A 170 2.46 -16.91 -0.74
CA GLY A 170 2.75 -15.98 0.33
C GLY A 170 3.85 -14.98 -0.02
N PHE A 171 4.04 -14.03 0.89
CA PHE A 171 5.09 -13.03 0.82
C PHE A 171 5.65 -12.75 2.22
N SER A 172 6.81 -12.11 2.28
CA SER A 172 7.45 -11.75 3.55
C SER A 172 6.71 -10.60 4.22
N VAL A 173 6.32 -10.78 5.49
CA VAL A 173 5.72 -9.73 6.32
C VAL A 173 6.73 -8.59 6.46
N TYR A 174 6.39 -7.40 5.97
CA TYR A 174 7.22 -6.22 6.15
C TYR A 174 6.82 -5.45 7.43
N SER A 175 7.74 -4.63 7.94
CA SER A 175 7.58 -3.96 9.24
C SER A 175 6.31 -3.10 9.36
N ARG A 176 5.84 -2.48 8.25
CA ARG A 176 4.60 -1.69 8.27
C ARG A 176 3.37 -2.59 8.46
N LEU A 177 3.30 -3.72 7.74
CA LEU A 177 2.22 -4.70 7.87
C LEU A 177 2.17 -5.26 9.28
N HIS A 178 3.31 -5.72 9.82
CA HIS A 178 3.42 -6.17 11.21
C HIS A 178 2.83 -5.14 12.18
N ARG A 179 3.33 -3.89 12.14
CA ARG A 179 2.82 -2.82 13.03
C ARG A 179 1.34 -2.50 12.82
N SER A 180 0.82 -2.64 11.60
CA SER A 180 -0.59 -2.37 11.32
C SER A 180 -1.49 -3.45 11.92
N ILE A 181 -1.10 -4.72 11.81
CA ILE A 181 -1.80 -5.85 12.44
C ILE A 181 -1.70 -5.74 13.97
N ASP A 182 -0.51 -5.44 14.50
CA ASP A 182 -0.28 -5.30 15.94
C ASP A 182 -1.20 -4.24 16.56
N ARG A 183 -1.24 -3.02 15.98
CA ARG A 183 -2.13 -1.94 16.44
C ARG A 183 -3.61 -2.29 16.39
N ARG A 184 -4.00 -3.20 15.50
CA ARG A 184 -5.39 -3.63 15.32
C ARG A 184 -5.71 -4.96 15.96
N SER A 185 -4.76 -5.59 16.63
CA SER A 185 -4.88 -6.95 17.17
C SER A 185 -6.09 -7.13 18.09
N ALA A 186 -6.38 -6.16 18.96
CA ALA A 186 -7.54 -6.19 19.86
C ALA A 186 -8.87 -6.19 19.09
N VAL A 187 -8.96 -5.49 17.97
CA VAL A 187 -10.16 -5.49 17.10
C VAL A 187 -10.22 -6.78 16.30
N LEU A 188 -9.10 -7.20 15.69
CA LEU A 188 -9.02 -8.44 14.91
C LEU A 188 -9.38 -9.67 15.76
N SER A 189 -9.02 -9.66 17.05
CA SER A 189 -9.33 -10.74 18.01
C SER A 189 -10.82 -10.92 18.30
N ARG A 190 -11.67 -9.96 17.92
CA ARG A 190 -13.13 -10.08 18.11
C ARG A 190 -13.78 -11.10 17.16
N TRP A 191 -13.09 -11.43 16.06
CA TRP A 191 -13.67 -12.20 14.94
C TRP A 191 -12.81 -13.43 14.64
N PRO A 192 -13.33 -14.65 14.76
CA PRO A 192 -12.55 -15.87 14.53
C PRO A 192 -11.84 -15.91 13.18
N ALA A 193 -12.51 -15.49 12.11
CA ALA A 193 -11.91 -15.45 10.77
C ALA A 193 -10.73 -14.46 10.69
N SER A 194 -10.81 -13.30 11.36
CA SER A 194 -9.71 -12.35 11.42
C SER A 194 -8.54 -12.89 12.24
N VAL A 195 -8.82 -13.58 13.36
CA VAL A 195 -7.79 -14.26 14.16
C VAL A 195 -7.04 -15.27 13.31
N GLN A 196 -7.77 -16.14 12.62
CA GLN A 196 -7.19 -17.19 11.78
C GLN A 196 -6.30 -16.64 10.67
N LEU A 197 -6.70 -15.50 10.08
CA LEU A 197 -6.00 -14.93 8.93
C LEU A 197 -4.81 -14.04 9.35
N TYR A 198 -4.99 -13.20 10.36
CA TYR A 198 -4.05 -12.11 10.66
C TYR A 198 -3.19 -12.34 11.89
N LEU A 199 -3.52 -13.29 12.76
CA LEU A 199 -2.80 -13.48 14.00
C LEU A 199 -2.16 -14.87 14.08
N VAL A 200 -0.95 -14.93 14.63
CA VAL A 200 -0.24 -16.16 14.98
C VAL A 200 -0.15 -16.20 16.51
N ASP A 201 -0.76 -17.21 17.13
CA ASP A 201 -0.84 -17.31 18.59
C ASP A 201 -1.37 -16.02 19.26
N GLY A 202 -2.37 -15.39 18.63
CA GLY A 202 -3.00 -14.16 19.11
C GLY A 202 -2.18 -12.88 18.90
N LYS A 203 -1.07 -12.91 18.19
CA LYS A 203 -0.17 -11.79 17.94
C LYS A 203 0.00 -11.52 16.44
N ALA A 204 0.44 -10.32 16.10
CA ALA A 204 0.84 -10.01 14.73
C ALA A 204 2.00 -10.92 14.28
N PRO A 205 1.97 -11.45 13.04
CA PRO A 205 3.06 -12.25 12.51
C PRO A 205 4.35 -11.44 12.46
N GLU A 206 5.47 -12.08 12.81
CA GLU A 206 6.78 -11.42 12.86
C GLU A 206 7.22 -10.89 11.48
N ALA A 207 7.88 -9.73 11.49
CA ALA A 207 8.49 -9.20 10.28
C ALA A 207 9.53 -10.19 9.72
N GLY A 208 9.48 -10.46 8.42
CA GLY A 208 10.31 -11.46 7.76
C GLY A 208 9.66 -12.85 7.67
N SER A 209 8.63 -13.15 8.45
CA SER A 209 7.87 -14.39 8.32
C SER A 209 7.04 -14.40 7.01
N THR A 210 6.61 -15.58 6.57
CA THR A 210 5.77 -15.70 5.38
C THR A 210 4.31 -15.63 5.74
N TRP A 211 3.58 -14.69 5.13
CA TRP A 211 2.13 -14.58 5.28
C TRP A 211 1.41 -15.02 3.99
N ARG A 212 0.30 -15.73 4.14
CA ARG A 212 -0.52 -16.27 3.04
C ARG A 212 -1.98 -15.95 3.28
N ASN A 213 -2.72 -15.83 2.18
CA ASN A 213 -4.18 -15.69 2.22
C ASN A 213 -4.82 -16.57 1.14
N PRO A 214 -4.99 -17.88 1.41
CA PRO A 214 -5.58 -18.79 0.44
C PRO A 214 -7.04 -18.46 0.10
N ASP A 215 -7.77 -17.81 1.01
CA ASP A 215 -9.17 -17.48 0.80
C ASP A 215 -9.36 -16.42 -0.28
N ILE A 216 -8.55 -15.35 -0.26
CA ILE A 216 -8.56 -14.35 -1.34
C ILE A 216 -8.08 -14.95 -2.67
N ALA A 217 -7.19 -15.95 -2.62
CA ALA A 217 -6.77 -16.64 -3.84
C ALA A 217 -7.86 -17.51 -4.46
N ASN A 218 -8.83 -17.96 -3.67
CA ASN A 218 -9.98 -18.73 -4.12
C ASN A 218 -11.13 -17.85 -4.59
N THR A 219 -11.26 -16.64 -4.01
CA THR A 219 -12.22 -15.61 -4.43
C THR A 219 -11.86 -15.04 -5.79
#